data_7077296dbebbbb05eb262160ba52d237
#
_entry.id   7077296dbebbbb05eb262160ba52d237
#
_cell.length_a   1.000
_cell.length_b   1.000
_cell.length_c   1.000
_cell.angle_alpha   90.00
_cell.angle_beta   90.00
_cell.angle_gamma   90.00
#
_symmetry.space_group_name_H-M   'P 1'
#
loop_
_entity.id
_entity.type
_entity.pdbx_description
1 polymer ?
#
loop_
_entity_poly.entity_id
_entity_poly.type
_entity_poly.pdbx_seq_one_letter_code
_entity_poly.pdbx_strand_id
1 'polypeptide(L)'
;MWRSIAIALCGVCLCGAGAHAADTIFASGFEAQRWVAGYYVGYERNLYPIEEVDFSAVTHLMIGRVRPLADGNLITDFDIDTSAGPIWAHAAVSATHAAGRQCVLMVGGAGEIAGWRGAAAAAHRAAFVANLFATVDQFDFDGLDLDWEPLETADQSDFIALAQTLRAARPGLILTVPLGWINSNFADAPDPFYGQIAPLFDRINVMTYDMAGPWQGWQSWHNSALYGETPTTPSSVASSVAFYLASGVPAATLGVGTAFYGYCWQGVTGPRQDGGTIPASDGAISYTNIIDNYYTSAIHVWDTIARVPYLSSVTPLGAAGCNFISYEDAQSIAEKGALVRAQGLGGTIIWTISQGHLADRPVGQRDPLLDAVHAAFLQ
;
A
#
# COMPACT_ATOMS: atom_id res chain seq x y z
N MET A 1 46.09 83.00 18.30
CA MET A 1 47.20 82.03 18.10
C MET A 1 46.59 80.69 17.77
N TRP A 2 46.87 80.25 16.61
CA TRP A 2 46.35 79.10 15.96
C TRP A 2 46.97 77.82 16.55
N ARG A 3 46.18 76.75 16.77
CA ARG A 3 46.68 75.41 16.74
C ARG A 3 45.56 74.46 16.22
N SER A 4 45.87 73.85 15.12
CA SER A 4 45.12 72.83 14.44
C SER A 4 45.03 71.53 15.24
N ILE A 5 43.88 70.87 15.27
CA ILE A 5 43.69 69.56 15.86
C ILE A 5 43.35 68.60 14.66
N ALA A 6 44.21 67.61 14.47
CA ALA A 6 44.02 66.55 13.51
C ALA A 6 43.01 65.53 14.04
N ILE A 7 42.03 65.21 13.19
CA ILE A 7 41.05 64.15 13.46
C ILE A 7 41.55 62.85 12.82
N ALA A 8 41.81 61.85 13.65
CA ALA A 8 42.11 60.51 13.23
C ALA A 8 40.80 59.77 12.94
N LEU A 9 40.60 59.31 11.68
CA LEU A 9 39.52 58.40 11.34
C LEU A 9 39.90 56.96 11.77
N CYS A 10 39.14 56.40 12.70
CA CYS A 10 39.19 55.01 13.04
C CYS A 10 38.21 54.27 12.11
N GLY A 11 38.73 53.44 11.21
CA GLY A 11 37.92 52.59 10.32
C GLY A 11 37.27 51.45 11.15
N VAL A 12 35.96 51.39 11.14
CA VAL A 12 35.20 50.27 11.67
C VAL A 12 35.06 49.23 10.55
N CYS A 13 35.75 48.10 10.69
CA CYS A 13 35.51 46.90 9.89
C CYS A 13 34.16 46.31 10.30
N LEU A 14 33.14 46.45 9.44
CA LEU A 14 31.92 45.69 9.47
C LEU A 14 32.19 44.31 8.86
N CYS A 15 32.39 43.31 9.73
CA CYS A 15 32.26 41.91 9.31
C CYS A 15 30.79 41.64 9.02
N GLY A 16 30.39 41.70 7.77
CA GLY A 16 29.12 41.21 7.30
C GLY A 16 29.08 39.69 7.48
N ALA A 17 28.26 39.20 8.40
CA ALA A 17 27.88 37.82 8.49
C ALA A 17 27.06 37.50 7.20
N GLY A 18 27.68 36.78 6.28
CA GLY A 18 26.96 36.19 5.13
C GLY A 18 25.94 35.18 5.65
N ALA A 19 24.69 35.59 5.69
CA ALA A 19 23.59 34.65 5.81
C ALA A 19 23.66 33.74 4.53
N HIS A 20 23.87 32.48 4.76
CA HIS A 20 23.85 31.49 3.69
C HIS A 20 22.44 31.46 3.12
N ALA A 21 22.31 31.89 1.88
CA ALA A 21 21.12 31.69 1.05
C ALA A 21 21.07 30.20 0.66
N ALA A 22 20.76 29.33 1.64
CA ALA A 22 20.51 27.90 1.43
C ALA A 22 19.04 27.53 1.58
N ASP A 23 18.16 28.47 2.01
CA ASP A 23 16.77 28.14 2.36
C ASP A 23 15.72 28.64 1.36
N THR A 24 16.08 29.02 0.14
CA THR A 24 15.12 29.58 -0.83
C THR A 24 15.01 28.82 -2.15
N ILE A 25 15.56 27.62 -2.27
CA ILE A 25 15.43 26.83 -3.52
C ILE A 25 14.30 25.80 -3.45
N PHE A 26 13.67 25.55 -2.32
CA PHE A 26 12.56 24.58 -2.18
C PHE A 26 11.16 25.22 -2.14
N ALA A 27 11.00 26.46 -2.49
CA ALA A 27 9.70 27.14 -2.58
C ALA A 27 9.18 27.28 -4.01
N SER A 28 9.60 26.44 -4.95
CA SER A 28 9.01 26.34 -6.29
C SER A 28 8.50 24.96 -6.56
N GLY A 29 7.25 24.67 -6.13
CA GLY A 29 6.26 23.93 -6.92
C GLY A 29 6.57 22.50 -7.40
N PHE A 30 7.49 21.75 -6.81
CA PHE A 30 7.49 20.31 -6.95
C PHE A 30 6.69 19.73 -5.78
N GLU A 31 5.38 19.59 -5.93
CA GLU A 31 4.67 18.57 -5.16
C GLU A 31 5.38 17.25 -5.44
N ALA A 32 5.89 16.59 -4.40
CA ALA A 32 6.48 15.27 -4.55
C ALA A 32 5.44 14.39 -5.24
N GLN A 33 5.81 13.84 -6.41
CA GLN A 33 4.88 13.03 -7.18
C GLN A 33 4.40 11.87 -6.32
N ARG A 34 3.08 11.76 -6.13
CA ARG A 34 2.47 10.67 -5.38
C ARG A 34 2.76 9.35 -6.08
N TRP A 35 2.91 8.29 -5.31
CA TRP A 35 3.05 6.97 -5.90
C TRP A 35 1.70 6.25 -6.01
N VAL A 36 1.64 5.37 -6.98
CA VAL A 36 0.65 4.30 -7.10
C VAL A 36 1.42 3.00 -7.28
N ALA A 37 1.36 2.11 -6.31
CA ALA A 37 2.03 0.82 -6.33
C ALA A 37 0.99 -0.29 -6.49
N GLY A 38 0.94 -0.91 -7.67
CA GLY A 38 0.00 -1.97 -7.99
C GLY A 38 0.60 -3.35 -7.77
N TYR A 39 0.00 -4.18 -6.92
CA TYR A 39 0.40 -5.57 -6.79
C TYR A 39 -0.09 -6.38 -7.99
N TYR A 40 0.86 -7.15 -8.57
CA TYR A 40 0.66 -8.04 -9.69
C TYR A 40 1.26 -9.39 -9.35
N VAL A 41 0.40 -10.39 -9.11
CA VAL A 41 0.78 -11.67 -8.50
C VAL A 41 0.67 -12.82 -9.49
N GLY A 42 1.59 -13.78 -9.37
CA GLY A 42 1.73 -14.85 -10.35
C GLY A 42 0.50 -15.74 -10.48
N TYR A 43 -0.22 -16.01 -9.41
CA TYR A 43 -1.44 -16.84 -9.46
C TYR A 43 -2.63 -16.15 -10.15
N GLU A 44 -2.59 -14.83 -10.32
CA GLU A 44 -3.62 -14.05 -11.03
C GLU A 44 -3.20 -13.59 -12.43
N ARG A 45 -2.00 -13.94 -12.91
CA ARG A 45 -1.44 -13.50 -14.19
C ARG A 45 -2.34 -13.64 -15.41
N ASN A 46 -3.25 -14.62 -15.37
CA ASN A 46 -4.17 -14.89 -16.48
C ASN A 46 -5.42 -13.99 -16.45
N LEU A 47 -5.68 -13.30 -15.33
CA LEU A 47 -6.79 -12.34 -15.22
C LEU A 47 -6.45 -11.02 -15.91
N TYR A 48 -5.17 -10.64 -15.92
CA TYR A 48 -4.68 -9.43 -16.56
C TYR A 48 -3.31 -9.70 -17.18
N PRO A 49 -3.25 -10.10 -18.47
CA PRO A 49 -1.99 -10.34 -19.16
C PRO A 49 -1.08 -9.10 -19.11
N ILE A 50 0.24 -9.30 -18.91
CA ILE A 50 1.19 -8.20 -18.69
C ILE A 50 1.23 -7.22 -19.88
N GLU A 51 0.99 -7.70 -21.08
CA GLU A 51 0.91 -6.90 -22.31
C GLU A 51 -0.33 -6.01 -22.40
N GLU A 52 -1.33 -6.24 -21.54
CA GLU A 52 -2.56 -5.45 -21.47
C GLU A 52 -2.55 -4.46 -20.30
N VAL A 53 -1.57 -4.55 -19.38
CA VAL A 53 -1.51 -3.71 -18.17
C VAL A 53 -1.40 -2.23 -18.52
N ASP A 54 -2.32 -1.42 -17.99
CA ASP A 54 -2.24 0.04 -18.11
C ASP A 54 -1.21 0.63 -17.15
N PHE A 55 0.03 0.71 -17.61
CA PHE A 55 1.13 1.30 -16.86
C PHE A 55 1.00 2.82 -16.64
N SER A 56 0.06 3.51 -17.29
CA SER A 56 -0.15 4.93 -17.03
C SER A 56 -0.70 5.20 -15.64
N ALA A 57 -1.44 4.24 -15.10
CA ALA A 57 -2.10 4.33 -13.80
C ALA A 57 -1.22 3.94 -12.61
N VAL A 58 -0.02 3.39 -12.85
CA VAL A 58 0.91 2.98 -11.79
C VAL A 58 2.26 3.66 -11.93
N THR A 59 2.91 3.92 -10.81
CA THR A 59 4.31 4.38 -10.77
C THR A 59 5.26 3.22 -10.47
N HIS A 60 4.76 2.21 -9.76
CA HIS A 60 5.48 1.01 -9.36
C HIS A 60 4.60 -0.21 -9.61
N LEU A 61 5.16 -1.26 -10.20
CA LEU A 61 4.54 -2.57 -10.23
C LEU A 61 5.21 -3.45 -9.16
N MET A 62 4.39 -3.99 -8.24
CA MET A 62 4.83 -4.86 -7.16
C MET A 62 4.66 -6.29 -7.63
N ILE A 63 5.76 -6.96 -8.00
CA ILE A 63 5.70 -8.34 -8.53
C ILE A 63 5.72 -9.34 -7.38
N GLY A 64 4.67 -10.07 -7.23
CA GLY A 64 4.50 -11.05 -6.16
C GLY A 64 4.49 -12.49 -6.62
N ARG A 65 5.07 -13.34 -5.81
CA ARG A 65 5.94 -13.08 -4.66
C ARG A 65 7.09 -14.07 -4.60
N VAL A 66 8.13 -13.73 -3.87
CA VAL A 66 9.08 -14.71 -3.38
C VAL A 66 8.83 -14.96 -1.89
N ARG A 67 9.09 -16.20 -1.41
CA ARG A 67 8.77 -16.58 -0.03
C ARG A 67 10.03 -16.90 0.76
N PRO A 68 10.24 -16.29 1.95
CA PRO A 68 11.40 -16.57 2.78
C PRO A 68 11.31 -17.96 3.42
N LEU A 69 12.41 -18.68 3.47
CA LEU A 69 12.57 -19.89 4.25
C LEU A 69 13.34 -19.59 5.54
N ALA A 70 13.06 -20.35 6.59
CA ALA A 70 13.64 -20.09 7.92
C ALA A 70 15.17 -20.16 7.99
N ASP A 71 15.82 -20.78 7.02
CA ASP A 71 17.29 -20.86 6.89
C ASP A 71 17.88 -19.68 6.10
N GLY A 72 17.07 -18.73 5.65
CA GLY A 72 17.47 -17.56 4.85
C GLY A 72 17.47 -17.78 3.35
N ASN A 73 17.10 -18.97 2.87
CA ASN A 73 16.85 -19.21 1.45
C ASN A 73 15.51 -18.62 1.00
N LEU A 74 15.29 -18.58 -0.32
CA LEU A 74 14.05 -18.07 -0.93
C LEU A 74 13.41 -19.14 -1.82
N ILE A 75 12.08 -19.19 -1.82
CA ILE A 75 11.30 -19.85 -2.86
C ILE A 75 10.98 -18.78 -3.90
N THR A 76 11.41 -19.00 -5.14
CA THR A 76 11.30 -18.03 -6.25
C THR A 76 10.43 -18.57 -7.38
N ASP A 77 9.37 -19.29 -7.04
CA ASP A 77 8.40 -19.85 -7.97
C ASP A 77 7.28 -18.85 -8.37
N PHE A 78 7.24 -17.70 -7.70
CA PHE A 78 6.25 -16.63 -7.89
C PHE A 78 4.79 -17.12 -7.82
N ASP A 79 4.53 -18.11 -6.96
CA ASP A 79 3.25 -18.79 -6.82
C ASP A 79 2.69 -19.39 -8.15
N ILE A 80 3.61 -19.75 -9.06
CA ILE A 80 3.33 -20.44 -10.33
C ILE A 80 3.97 -21.83 -10.28
N ASP A 81 5.25 -21.88 -10.58
CA ASP A 81 6.13 -23.04 -10.44
C ASP A 81 7.59 -22.64 -10.67
N THR A 82 8.52 -23.52 -10.38
CA THR A 82 9.97 -23.24 -10.46
C THR A 82 10.51 -22.98 -11.87
N SER A 83 9.73 -23.23 -12.92
CA SER A 83 10.09 -23.04 -14.33
C SER A 83 9.38 -21.81 -14.93
N ALA A 84 8.05 -21.79 -14.88
CA ALA A 84 7.23 -20.75 -15.48
C ALA A 84 7.23 -19.44 -14.65
N GLY A 85 7.33 -19.54 -13.33
CA GLY A 85 7.35 -18.37 -12.44
C GLY A 85 8.49 -17.40 -12.74
N PRO A 86 9.76 -17.85 -12.78
CA PRO A 86 10.88 -16.99 -13.17
C PRO A 86 10.74 -16.36 -14.57
N ILE A 87 10.22 -17.10 -15.55
CA ILE A 87 10.00 -16.58 -16.90
C ILE A 87 8.96 -15.48 -16.89
N TRP A 88 7.84 -15.69 -16.17
CA TRP A 88 6.80 -14.70 -15.99
C TRP A 88 7.31 -13.44 -15.29
N ALA A 89 8.08 -13.59 -14.21
CA ALA A 89 8.63 -12.46 -13.48
C ALA A 89 9.56 -11.60 -14.37
N HIS A 90 10.46 -12.23 -15.14
CA HIS A 90 11.29 -11.51 -16.11
C HIS A 90 10.47 -10.75 -17.15
N ALA A 91 9.40 -11.35 -17.68
CA ALA A 91 8.52 -10.68 -18.63
C ALA A 91 7.82 -9.47 -18.00
N ALA A 92 7.34 -9.60 -16.76
CA ALA A 92 6.68 -8.53 -16.02
C ALA A 92 7.64 -7.37 -15.71
N VAL A 93 8.85 -7.65 -15.24
CA VAL A 93 9.89 -6.62 -15.00
C VAL A 93 10.24 -5.91 -16.30
N SER A 94 10.49 -6.65 -17.39
CA SER A 94 10.82 -6.06 -18.69
C SER A 94 9.73 -5.15 -19.22
N ALA A 95 8.46 -5.55 -19.12
CA ALA A 95 7.33 -4.73 -19.54
C ALA A 95 7.19 -3.45 -18.70
N THR A 96 7.40 -3.57 -17.38
CA THR A 96 7.37 -2.45 -16.43
C THR A 96 8.44 -1.41 -16.78
N HIS A 97 9.69 -1.85 -17.01
CA HIS A 97 10.79 -0.96 -17.40
C HIS A 97 10.59 -0.36 -18.80
N ALA A 98 10.06 -1.12 -19.76
CA ALA A 98 9.74 -0.61 -21.08
C ALA A 98 8.68 0.50 -21.03
N ALA A 99 7.78 0.48 -20.06
CA ALA A 99 6.81 1.53 -19.79
C ALA A 99 7.38 2.71 -18.97
N GLY A 100 8.67 2.68 -18.60
CA GLY A 100 9.32 3.71 -17.78
C GLY A 100 8.84 3.73 -16.33
N ARG A 101 8.42 2.57 -15.79
CA ARG A 101 7.97 2.41 -14.41
C ARG A 101 8.97 1.60 -13.61
N GLN A 102 8.88 1.71 -12.29
CA GLN A 102 9.73 0.95 -11.37
C GLN A 102 9.08 -0.39 -11.03
N CYS A 103 9.90 -1.41 -10.85
CA CYS A 103 9.47 -2.76 -10.54
C CYS A 103 10.04 -3.19 -9.19
N VAL A 104 9.18 -3.53 -8.23
CA VAL A 104 9.56 -3.88 -6.86
C VAL A 104 9.18 -5.33 -6.57
N LEU A 105 10.10 -6.09 -5.98
CA LEU A 105 9.88 -7.47 -5.61
C LEU A 105 9.13 -7.57 -4.28
N MET A 106 7.94 -8.14 -4.29
CA MET A 106 7.21 -8.51 -3.07
C MET A 106 7.84 -9.75 -2.43
N VAL A 107 8.21 -9.63 -1.17
CA VAL A 107 8.80 -10.71 -0.36
C VAL A 107 7.84 -11.04 0.77
N GLY A 108 7.42 -12.31 0.86
CA GLY A 108 6.57 -12.80 1.95
C GLY A 108 5.08 -12.77 1.65
N GLY A 109 4.32 -11.99 2.41
CA GLY A 109 2.86 -11.98 2.43
C GLY A 109 2.27 -12.86 3.52
N ALA A 110 0.95 -12.90 3.59
CA ALA A 110 0.22 -13.67 4.59
C ALA A 110 0.63 -15.14 4.62
N GLY A 111 0.81 -15.67 5.85
CA GLY A 111 1.19 -17.06 6.09
C GLY A 111 2.68 -17.35 6.17
N GLU A 112 3.57 -16.39 5.84
CA GLU A 112 5.01 -16.61 5.78
C GLU A 112 5.77 -16.26 7.08
N ILE A 113 5.07 -16.08 8.19
CA ILE A 113 5.64 -15.65 9.48
C ILE A 113 6.82 -16.53 9.96
N ALA A 114 6.75 -17.85 9.76
CA ALA A 114 7.80 -18.78 10.19
C ALA A 114 9.07 -18.60 9.35
N GLY A 115 8.91 -18.38 8.04
CA GLY A 115 10.00 -18.07 7.11
C GLY A 115 10.69 -16.77 7.50
N TRP A 116 9.90 -15.71 7.72
CA TRP A 116 10.40 -14.40 8.13
C TRP A 116 11.18 -14.45 9.44
N ARG A 117 10.62 -15.05 10.49
CA ARG A 117 11.28 -15.16 11.80
C ARG A 117 12.63 -15.88 11.73
N GLY A 118 12.67 -16.97 10.94
CA GLY A 118 13.94 -17.70 10.75
C GLY A 118 14.95 -16.93 9.92
N ALA A 119 14.54 -16.40 8.77
CA ALA A 119 15.41 -15.69 7.84
C ALA A 119 15.98 -14.39 8.42
N ALA A 120 15.15 -13.61 9.12
CA ALA A 120 15.56 -12.35 9.72
C ALA A 120 16.37 -12.51 11.02
N ALA A 121 16.37 -13.70 11.64
CA ALA A 121 17.17 -13.97 12.83
C ALA A 121 18.66 -13.72 12.58
N ALA A 122 19.39 -13.30 13.60
CA ALA A 122 20.80 -12.94 13.51
C ALA A 122 21.67 -14.02 12.85
N ALA A 123 21.35 -15.31 13.04
CA ALA A 123 22.07 -16.43 12.49
C ALA A 123 21.95 -16.55 10.95
N HIS A 124 20.84 -16.12 10.36
CA HIS A 124 20.56 -16.32 8.94
C HIS A 124 20.48 -14.99 8.16
N ARG A 125 20.31 -13.84 8.83
CA ARG A 125 20.09 -12.52 8.22
C ARG A 125 21.10 -12.17 7.13
N ALA A 126 22.39 -12.45 7.35
CA ALA A 126 23.41 -12.13 6.36
C ALA A 126 23.24 -12.95 5.07
N ALA A 127 22.93 -14.24 5.18
CA ALA A 127 22.64 -15.10 4.03
C ALA A 127 21.34 -14.69 3.35
N PHE A 128 20.31 -14.38 4.13
CA PHE A 128 19.01 -13.92 3.61
C PHE A 128 19.15 -12.62 2.80
N VAL A 129 19.86 -11.62 3.32
CA VAL A 129 20.14 -10.36 2.61
C VAL A 129 20.90 -10.61 1.30
N ALA A 130 21.91 -11.51 1.33
CA ALA A 130 22.64 -11.88 0.11
C ALA A 130 21.72 -12.54 -0.94
N ASN A 131 20.82 -13.44 -0.51
CA ASN A 131 19.85 -14.10 -1.39
C ASN A 131 18.82 -13.13 -1.95
N LEU A 132 18.33 -12.17 -1.15
CA LEU A 132 17.44 -11.10 -1.61
C LEU A 132 18.11 -10.26 -2.70
N PHE A 133 19.35 -9.83 -2.49
CA PHE A 133 20.08 -9.06 -3.49
C PHE A 133 20.41 -9.86 -4.75
N ALA A 134 20.76 -11.15 -4.60
CA ALA A 134 20.96 -12.02 -5.76
C ALA A 134 19.68 -12.13 -6.61
N THR A 135 18.50 -12.20 -5.95
CA THR A 135 17.21 -12.23 -6.64
C THR A 135 16.90 -10.88 -7.30
N VAL A 136 17.12 -9.76 -6.62
CA VAL A 136 16.98 -8.41 -7.20
C VAL A 136 17.84 -8.28 -8.45
N ASP A 137 19.13 -8.67 -8.38
CA ASP A 137 20.06 -8.56 -9.52
C ASP A 137 19.72 -9.54 -10.65
N GLN A 138 19.25 -10.74 -10.32
CA GLN A 138 18.87 -11.75 -11.31
C GLN A 138 17.69 -11.30 -12.17
N PHE A 139 16.70 -10.66 -11.57
CA PHE A 139 15.46 -10.27 -12.24
C PHE A 139 15.44 -8.78 -12.64
N ASP A 140 16.44 -7.99 -12.26
CA ASP A 140 16.53 -6.55 -12.49
C ASP A 140 15.42 -5.75 -11.78
N PHE A 141 15.13 -6.09 -10.52
CA PHE A 141 14.19 -5.32 -9.69
C PHE A 141 14.83 -4.03 -9.19
N ASP A 142 14.03 -2.96 -9.09
CA ASP A 142 14.43 -1.66 -8.53
C ASP A 142 14.38 -1.64 -7.00
N GLY A 143 13.70 -2.59 -6.38
CA GLY A 143 13.46 -2.58 -4.94
C GLY A 143 12.91 -3.85 -4.34
N LEU A 144 12.70 -3.79 -3.03
CA LEU A 144 12.09 -4.83 -2.20
C LEU A 144 10.91 -4.27 -1.43
N ASP A 145 9.84 -5.03 -1.37
CA ASP A 145 8.70 -4.81 -0.50
C ASP A 145 8.68 -5.89 0.58
N LEU A 146 8.84 -5.49 1.84
CA LEU A 146 8.97 -6.44 2.96
C LEU A 146 7.60 -6.73 3.58
N ASP A 147 6.88 -7.65 2.98
CA ASP A 147 5.53 -8.02 3.37
C ASP A 147 5.54 -9.12 4.45
N TRP A 148 5.83 -8.71 5.68
CA TRP A 148 5.87 -9.59 6.86
C TRP A 148 4.54 -9.58 7.60
N GLU A 149 3.71 -10.60 7.35
CA GLU A 149 2.37 -10.69 7.89
C GLU A 149 2.12 -11.94 8.76
N PRO A 150 1.66 -11.73 10.00
CA PRO A 150 1.64 -10.47 10.74
C PRO A 150 3.05 -10.10 11.25
N LEU A 151 3.35 -8.79 11.32
CA LEU A 151 4.53 -8.28 12.01
C LEU A 151 4.14 -8.01 13.47
N GLU A 152 4.50 -8.94 14.37
CA GLU A 152 4.18 -8.84 15.79
C GLU A 152 5.25 -8.07 16.57
N THR A 153 4.91 -7.59 17.76
CA THR A 153 5.85 -6.86 18.64
C THR A 153 7.15 -7.65 18.90
N ALA A 154 7.03 -8.99 19.01
CA ALA A 154 8.21 -9.85 19.20
C ALA A 154 9.18 -9.85 18.01
N ASP A 155 8.70 -9.51 16.81
CA ASP A 155 9.46 -9.54 15.56
C ASP A 155 10.17 -8.21 15.27
N GLN A 156 9.77 -7.11 15.95
CA GLN A 156 10.20 -5.74 15.67
C GLN A 156 11.72 -5.57 15.66
N SER A 157 12.43 -6.20 16.61
CA SER A 157 13.89 -6.07 16.71
C SER A 157 14.62 -6.69 15.51
N ASP A 158 14.17 -7.86 15.05
CA ASP A 158 14.76 -8.54 13.89
C ASP A 158 14.36 -7.86 12.58
N PHE A 159 13.14 -7.32 12.51
CA PHE A 159 12.69 -6.51 11.38
C PHE A 159 13.52 -5.23 11.22
N ILE A 160 13.74 -4.47 12.30
CA ILE A 160 14.62 -3.28 12.28
C ILE A 160 16.01 -3.65 11.82
N ALA A 161 16.60 -4.71 12.38
CA ALA A 161 17.95 -5.13 12.05
C ALA A 161 18.08 -5.60 10.59
N LEU A 162 17.04 -6.25 10.04
CA LEU A 162 16.97 -6.62 8.63
C LEU A 162 16.92 -5.36 7.73
N ALA A 163 16.00 -4.44 8.01
CA ALA A 163 15.83 -3.21 7.24
C ALA A 163 17.12 -2.35 7.26
N GLN A 164 17.75 -2.23 8.43
CA GLN A 164 19.04 -1.53 8.57
C GLN A 164 20.13 -2.18 7.74
N THR A 165 20.20 -3.52 7.73
CA THR A 165 21.21 -4.28 6.95
C THR A 165 20.99 -4.05 5.45
N LEU A 166 19.74 -4.14 4.98
CA LEU A 166 19.39 -3.88 3.57
C LEU A 166 19.77 -2.46 3.17
N ARG A 167 19.34 -1.46 3.95
CA ARG A 167 19.59 -0.04 3.66
C ARG A 167 21.09 0.30 3.68
N ALA A 168 21.84 -0.24 4.64
CA ALA A 168 23.29 0.00 4.73
C ALA A 168 24.05 -0.62 3.55
N ALA A 169 23.63 -1.80 3.08
CA ALA A 169 24.30 -2.49 1.98
C ALA A 169 23.96 -1.90 0.60
N ARG A 170 22.71 -1.43 0.40
CA ARG A 170 22.24 -0.80 -0.86
C ARG A 170 21.42 0.46 -0.56
N PRO A 171 22.04 1.62 -0.29
CA PRO A 171 21.34 2.86 0.08
C PRO A 171 20.32 3.35 -0.97
N GLY A 172 20.55 3.08 -2.25
CA GLY A 172 19.68 3.50 -3.37
C GLY A 172 18.59 2.50 -3.74
N LEU A 173 18.51 1.33 -3.08
CA LEU A 173 17.45 0.35 -3.34
C LEU A 173 16.11 0.90 -2.83
N ILE A 174 15.06 0.81 -3.63
CA ILE A 174 13.71 1.11 -3.16
C ILE A 174 13.34 0.08 -2.09
N LEU A 175 12.96 0.54 -0.91
CA LEU A 175 12.54 -0.32 0.18
C LEU A 175 11.17 0.13 0.67
N THR A 176 10.19 -0.77 0.56
CA THR A 176 8.81 -0.52 0.98
C THR A 176 8.34 -1.55 1.99
N VAL A 177 7.32 -1.21 2.75
CA VAL A 177 6.69 -2.13 3.69
C VAL A 177 5.19 -1.88 3.74
N PRO A 178 4.35 -2.92 3.51
CA PRO A 178 2.94 -2.89 3.84
C PRO A 178 2.77 -3.19 5.33
N LEU A 179 1.90 -2.43 5.99
CA LEU A 179 1.57 -2.59 7.41
C LEU A 179 0.06 -2.75 7.57
N GLY A 180 -0.36 -3.52 8.57
CA GLY A 180 -1.76 -3.76 8.85
C GLY A 180 -2.53 -2.51 9.26
N TRP A 181 -3.83 -2.49 8.99
CA TRP A 181 -4.74 -1.49 9.54
C TRP A 181 -4.85 -1.59 11.07
N ILE A 182 -5.27 -0.53 11.72
CA ILE A 182 -5.38 -0.46 13.18
C ILE A 182 -6.85 -0.50 13.60
N ASN A 183 -7.18 -1.39 14.54
CA ASN A 183 -8.50 -1.39 15.16
C ASN A 183 -8.62 -0.19 16.09
N SER A 184 -9.44 0.79 15.71
CA SER A 184 -9.60 2.04 16.46
C SER A 184 -10.21 1.87 17.85
N ASN A 185 -10.85 0.72 18.13
CA ASN A 185 -11.45 0.43 19.43
C ASN A 185 -10.46 -0.22 20.42
N PHE A 186 -9.35 -0.73 19.90
CA PHE A 186 -8.25 -1.32 20.67
C PHE A 186 -6.94 -0.60 20.42
N ALA A 187 -7.01 0.59 19.82
CA ALA A 187 -5.83 1.37 19.54
C ALA A 187 -5.08 1.63 20.86
N ASP A 188 -3.92 1.01 20.97
CA ASP A 188 -2.94 1.38 21.96
C ASP A 188 -2.47 2.83 21.75
N ALA A 189 -1.71 3.35 22.69
CA ALA A 189 -0.99 4.61 22.46
C ALA A 189 -0.14 4.48 21.18
N PRO A 190 0.10 5.60 20.46
CA PRO A 190 0.95 5.59 19.28
C PRO A 190 2.25 4.81 19.53
N ASP A 191 2.60 3.89 18.64
CA ASP A 191 3.75 3.00 18.80
C ASP A 191 5.01 3.65 18.20
N PRO A 192 6.03 3.99 19.02
CA PRO A 192 7.28 4.57 18.54
C PRO A 192 8.04 3.71 17.51
N PHE A 193 7.76 2.43 17.45
CA PHE A 193 8.35 1.51 16.46
C PHE A 193 8.17 2.03 15.03
N TYR A 194 6.96 2.49 14.67
CA TYR A 194 6.69 2.95 13.31
C TYR A 194 7.47 4.22 12.95
N GLY A 195 7.60 5.16 13.89
CA GLY A 195 8.48 6.33 13.70
C GLY A 195 9.97 5.96 13.62
N GLN A 196 10.39 4.91 14.32
CA GLN A 196 11.77 4.42 14.27
C GLN A 196 12.13 3.76 12.94
N ILE A 197 11.21 3.01 12.34
CA ILE A 197 11.46 2.37 11.06
C ILE A 197 11.31 3.32 9.86
N ALA A 198 10.52 4.38 9.98
CA ALA A 198 10.21 5.27 8.86
C ALA A 198 11.44 5.77 8.08
N PRO A 199 12.58 6.14 8.70
CA PRO A 199 13.76 6.56 7.96
C PRO A 199 14.46 5.44 7.16
N LEU A 200 14.11 4.18 7.38
CA LEU A 200 14.68 3.03 6.69
C LEU A 200 13.96 2.71 5.38
N PHE A 201 12.73 3.19 5.24
CA PHE A 201 11.86 2.90 4.10
C PHE A 201 11.60 4.13 3.25
N ASP A 202 11.48 3.94 1.95
CA ASP A 202 11.04 4.98 1.02
C ASP A 202 9.52 5.17 1.10
N ARG A 203 8.78 4.08 1.40
CA ARG A 203 7.32 4.07 1.52
C ARG A 203 6.87 3.09 2.58
N ILE A 204 5.93 3.53 3.40
CA ILE A 204 5.18 2.72 4.35
C ILE A 204 3.73 2.75 3.90
N ASN A 205 3.18 1.60 3.55
CA ASN A 205 1.84 1.49 3.00
C ASN A 205 0.91 0.81 4.00
N VAL A 206 -0.16 1.46 4.39
CA VAL A 206 -1.14 0.83 5.27
C VAL A 206 -2.12 0.02 4.42
N MET A 207 -2.25 -1.26 4.69
CA MET A 207 -3.23 -2.16 4.06
C MET A 207 -4.63 -1.86 4.60
N THR A 208 -5.18 -0.70 4.23
CA THR A 208 -6.49 -0.22 4.67
C THR A 208 -7.63 -0.91 3.94
N TYR A 209 -7.58 -2.21 3.89
CA TYR A 209 -8.60 -3.14 3.44
C TYR A 209 -8.63 -4.34 4.40
N ASP A 210 -9.55 -5.28 4.21
CA ASP A 210 -9.82 -6.37 5.17
C ASP A 210 -10.21 -5.86 6.56
N MET A 211 -10.78 -4.65 6.63
CA MET A 211 -11.16 -3.98 7.87
C MET A 211 -12.48 -4.48 8.44
N ALA A 212 -12.93 -5.67 8.06
CA ALA A 212 -14.18 -6.26 8.52
C ALA A 212 -14.04 -7.77 8.71
N GLY A 213 -14.81 -8.34 9.65
CA GLY A 213 -14.86 -9.76 9.87
C GLY A 213 -16.08 -10.16 10.70
N PRO A 214 -16.52 -11.44 10.65
CA PRO A 214 -17.63 -11.94 11.42
C PRO A 214 -17.20 -12.28 12.85
N TRP A 215 -16.46 -11.35 13.48
CA TRP A 215 -15.94 -11.54 14.83
C TRP A 215 -17.02 -11.34 15.89
N GLN A 216 -16.95 -12.10 16.96
CA GLN A 216 -17.93 -12.01 18.04
C GLN A 216 -17.95 -10.59 18.66
N GLY A 217 -19.14 -10.00 18.75
CA GLY A 217 -19.34 -8.66 19.31
C GLY A 217 -19.16 -7.51 18.31
N TRP A 218 -18.80 -7.81 17.04
CA TRP A 218 -18.68 -6.83 15.98
C TRP A 218 -19.87 -6.89 15.03
N GLN A 219 -20.25 -5.73 14.52
CA GLN A 219 -21.26 -5.58 13.48
C GLN A 219 -20.63 -5.79 12.08
N SER A 220 -21.49 -6.07 11.10
CA SER A 220 -21.09 -6.06 9.69
C SER A 220 -20.49 -4.72 9.30
N TRP A 221 -19.43 -4.76 8.49
CA TRP A 221 -18.69 -3.56 8.12
C TRP A 221 -18.16 -3.63 6.69
N HIS A 222 -17.68 -2.50 6.20
CA HIS A 222 -17.05 -2.39 4.89
C HIS A 222 -15.64 -2.99 4.87
N ASN A 223 -15.25 -3.54 3.73
CA ASN A 223 -13.89 -3.99 3.47
C ASN A 223 -12.86 -2.86 3.68
N SER A 224 -13.19 -1.66 3.19
CA SER A 224 -12.27 -0.52 3.19
C SER A 224 -13.02 0.81 3.38
N ALA A 225 -13.70 0.98 4.53
CA ALA A 225 -14.40 2.22 4.88
C ALA A 225 -13.42 3.40 4.98
N LEU A 226 -13.74 4.54 4.35
CA LEU A 226 -12.90 5.74 4.49
C LEU A 226 -13.02 6.37 5.87
N TYR A 227 -14.25 6.40 6.43
CA TYR A 227 -14.62 6.98 7.73
C TYR A 227 -15.72 6.16 8.40
N GLY A 228 -16.12 6.61 9.57
CA GLY A 228 -17.41 6.23 10.18
C GLY A 228 -17.40 4.94 10.97
N GLU A 229 -16.23 4.52 11.44
CA GLU A 229 -16.10 3.48 12.45
C GLU A 229 -16.81 3.86 13.75
N THR A 230 -17.25 2.86 14.48
CA THR A 230 -18.00 2.99 15.73
C THR A 230 -17.42 2.06 16.78
N PRO A 231 -17.86 2.11 18.04
CA PRO A 231 -17.46 1.10 19.05
C PRO A 231 -17.78 -0.36 18.68
N THR A 232 -18.57 -0.58 17.63
CA THR A 232 -18.95 -1.92 17.14
C THR A 232 -18.48 -2.22 15.71
N THR A 233 -17.72 -1.32 15.09
CA THR A 233 -17.08 -1.53 13.78
C THR A 233 -15.58 -1.21 13.89
N PRO A 234 -14.68 -2.03 13.31
CA PRO A 234 -13.29 -2.08 13.79
C PRO A 234 -12.43 -0.88 13.39
N SER A 235 -12.57 -0.35 12.18
CA SER A 235 -11.62 0.62 11.66
C SER A 235 -12.14 1.42 10.45
N SER A 236 -11.37 2.43 10.08
CA SER A 236 -11.46 3.15 8.81
C SER A 236 -10.06 3.47 8.28
N VAL A 237 -9.97 3.88 7.01
CA VAL A 237 -8.74 4.40 6.42
C VAL A 237 -8.22 5.59 7.23
N ALA A 238 -9.12 6.51 7.57
CA ALA A 238 -8.76 7.74 8.30
C ALA A 238 -8.22 7.48 9.70
N SER A 239 -8.83 6.55 10.45
CA SER A 239 -8.34 6.22 11.80
C SER A 239 -6.99 5.49 11.77
N SER A 240 -6.79 4.57 10.81
CA SER A 240 -5.50 3.92 10.63
C SER A 240 -4.40 4.93 10.25
N VAL A 241 -4.66 5.83 9.30
CA VAL A 241 -3.73 6.90 8.93
C VAL A 241 -3.37 7.77 10.14
N ALA A 242 -4.38 8.21 10.92
CA ALA A 242 -4.17 9.04 12.10
C ALA A 242 -3.26 8.36 13.13
N PHE A 243 -3.41 7.05 13.33
CA PHE A 243 -2.54 6.27 14.22
C PHE A 243 -1.07 6.28 13.75
N TYR A 244 -0.81 5.98 12.48
CA TYR A 244 0.56 5.94 11.95
C TYR A 244 1.23 7.31 11.96
N LEU A 245 0.49 8.38 11.64
CA LEU A 245 1.00 9.75 11.76
C LEU A 245 1.33 10.10 13.22
N ALA A 246 0.46 9.76 14.17
CA ALA A 246 0.70 9.95 15.59
C ALA A 246 1.88 9.11 16.12
N SER A 247 2.15 7.96 15.49
CA SER A 247 3.30 7.09 15.77
C SER A 247 4.62 7.60 15.19
N GLY A 248 4.61 8.74 14.49
CA GLY A 248 5.82 9.42 13.99
C GLY A 248 6.20 9.07 12.55
N VAL A 249 5.31 8.40 11.79
CA VAL A 249 5.53 8.20 10.35
C VAL A 249 5.29 9.52 9.61
N PRO A 250 6.25 10.03 8.81
CA PRO A 250 6.02 11.25 8.03
C PRO A 250 4.90 11.05 6.99
N ALA A 251 4.02 12.04 6.86
CA ALA A 251 2.88 11.95 5.93
C ALA A 251 3.32 11.62 4.49
N ALA A 252 4.36 12.27 4.00
CA ALA A 252 4.88 12.04 2.65
C ALA A 252 5.45 10.62 2.41
N THR A 253 5.72 9.86 3.48
CA THR A 253 6.20 8.46 3.41
C THR A 253 5.05 7.47 3.57
N LEU A 254 3.86 7.93 4.01
CA LEU A 254 2.71 7.08 4.30
C LEU A 254 1.75 6.99 3.11
N GLY A 255 1.39 5.76 2.72
CA GLY A 255 0.37 5.46 1.72
C GLY A 255 -0.82 4.70 2.30
N VAL A 256 -1.94 4.71 1.57
CA VAL A 256 -3.16 3.97 1.92
C VAL A 256 -3.41 2.79 0.98
N GLY A 257 -4.23 1.84 1.40
CA GLY A 257 -4.62 0.69 0.58
C GLY A 257 -5.92 0.94 -0.20
N THR A 258 -5.95 0.47 -1.43
CA THR A 258 -7.13 0.42 -2.30
C THR A 258 -7.35 -1.02 -2.74
N ALA A 259 -8.48 -1.62 -2.37
CA ALA A 259 -8.81 -2.99 -2.70
C ALA A 259 -9.58 -3.07 -4.02
N PHE A 260 -9.09 -3.86 -4.99
CA PHE A 260 -9.84 -4.14 -6.21
C PHE A 260 -10.72 -5.40 -6.06
N TYR A 261 -11.15 -5.64 -4.82
CA TYR A 261 -12.04 -6.73 -4.43
C TYR A 261 -12.97 -6.30 -3.30
N GLY A 262 -13.95 -7.12 -3.01
CA GLY A 262 -14.94 -6.86 -1.98
C GLY A 262 -15.11 -7.98 -0.97
N TYR A 263 -16.02 -7.75 -0.03
CA TYR A 263 -16.47 -8.72 0.96
C TYR A 263 -17.94 -9.06 0.75
N CYS A 264 -18.22 -10.36 0.65
CA CYS A 264 -19.57 -10.91 0.62
C CYS A 264 -20.04 -11.23 2.03
N TRP A 265 -21.11 -10.56 2.47
CA TRP A 265 -21.78 -10.87 3.72
C TRP A 265 -23.08 -11.60 3.46
N GLN A 266 -23.36 -12.64 4.26
CA GLN A 266 -24.65 -13.31 4.37
C GLN A 266 -25.36 -12.95 5.66
N GLY A 267 -26.70 -12.91 5.64
CA GLY A 267 -27.55 -12.69 6.82
C GLY A 267 -27.70 -11.21 7.23
N VAL A 268 -26.98 -10.31 6.59
CA VAL A 268 -27.07 -8.85 6.76
C VAL A 268 -27.10 -8.17 5.40
N THR A 269 -27.84 -7.07 5.29
CA THR A 269 -28.04 -6.37 4.01
C THR A 269 -27.28 -5.04 3.88
N GLY A 270 -26.45 -4.74 4.86
CA GLY A 270 -25.67 -3.50 4.88
C GLY A 270 -24.70 -3.46 6.06
N PRO A 271 -23.94 -2.37 6.20
CA PRO A 271 -23.03 -2.16 7.32
C PRO A 271 -23.78 -1.89 8.62
N ARG A 272 -23.10 -2.04 9.76
CA ARG A 272 -23.58 -1.73 11.12
C ARG A 272 -24.81 -2.56 11.53
N GLN A 273 -24.87 -3.81 11.08
CA GLN A 273 -25.91 -4.77 11.49
C GLN A 273 -25.28 -5.88 12.31
N ASP A 274 -26.04 -6.39 13.28
CA ASP A 274 -25.59 -7.50 14.12
C ASP A 274 -25.67 -8.82 13.35
N GLY A 275 -24.70 -9.70 13.61
CA GLY A 275 -24.62 -11.02 12.97
C GLY A 275 -24.00 -10.95 11.58
N GLY A 276 -24.34 -11.98 10.77
CA GLY A 276 -23.76 -12.15 9.44
C GLY A 276 -22.48 -12.98 9.45
N THR A 277 -22.17 -13.53 8.28
CA THR A 277 -20.94 -14.28 8.00
C THR A 277 -20.34 -13.79 6.68
N ILE A 278 -19.03 -14.02 6.49
CA ILE A 278 -18.32 -13.70 5.23
C ILE A 278 -17.96 -15.02 4.56
N PRO A 279 -18.80 -15.56 3.65
CA PRO A 279 -18.50 -16.78 2.93
C PRO A 279 -17.47 -16.61 1.80
N ALA A 280 -17.25 -15.39 1.32
CA ALA A 280 -16.32 -15.10 0.23
C ALA A 280 -15.77 -13.67 0.31
N SER A 281 -14.52 -13.54 -0.10
CA SER A 281 -13.78 -12.28 -0.21
C SER A 281 -12.69 -12.41 -1.27
N ASP A 282 -11.84 -11.41 -1.41
CA ASP A 282 -10.69 -11.37 -2.30
C ASP A 282 -11.03 -11.84 -3.73
N GLY A 283 -10.23 -12.68 -4.36
CA GLY A 283 -10.42 -13.12 -5.75
C GLY A 283 -11.81 -13.69 -6.07
N ALA A 284 -12.49 -14.34 -5.11
CA ALA A 284 -13.87 -14.79 -5.28
C ALA A 284 -14.88 -13.64 -5.38
N ILE A 285 -14.55 -12.48 -4.84
CA ILE A 285 -15.33 -11.24 -4.88
C ILE A 285 -14.46 -10.11 -5.48
N SER A 286 -13.68 -10.43 -6.52
CA SER A 286 -12.94 -9.43 -7.29
C SER A 286 -13.90 -8.39 -7.87
N TYR A 287 -13.42 -7.18 -8.12
CA TYR A 287 -14.24 -6.14 -8.76
C TYR A 287 -14.84 -6.62 -10.09
N THR A 288 -14.04 -7.33 -10.89
CA THR A 288 -14.50 -7.94 -12.14
C THR A 288 -15.69 -8.88 -11.89
N ASN A 289 -15.57 -9.78 -10.90
CA ASN A 289 -16.66 -10.69 -10.55
C ASN A 289 -17.89 -9.95 -10.02
N ILE A 290 -17.69 -8.88 -9.23
CA ILE A 290 -18.80 -8.05 -8.74
C ILE A 290 -19.56 -7.42 -9.90
N ILE A 291 -18.87 -6.81 -10.85
CA ILE A 291 -19.48 -6.11 -11.98
C ILE A 291 -20.21 -7.09 -12.92
N ASP A 292 -19.61 -8.24 -13.18
CA ASP A 292 -20.17 -9.19 -14.17
C ASP A 292 -21.31 -10.04 -13.58
N ASN A 293 -21.29 -10.37 -12.29
CA ASN A 293 -22.19 -11.37 -11.73
C ASN A 293 -23.09 -10.88 -10.58
N TYR A 294 -22.81 -9.73 -9.97
CA TYR A 294 -23.56 -9.26 -8.79
C TYR A 294 -24.19 -7.87 -9.00
N TYR A 295 -23.50 -6.99 -9.70
CA TYR A 295 -23.88 -5.59 -9.79
C TYR A 295 -25.15 -5.37 -10.61
N THR A 296 -26.09 -4.62 -10.01
CA THR A 296 -27.15 -3.90 -10.73
C THR A 296 -27.36 -2.54 -10.06
N SER A 297 -27.74 -1.53 -10.82
CA SER A 297 -27.99 -0.19 -10.27
C SER A 297 -29.14 -0.16 -9.25
N ALA A 298 -30.05 -1.15 -9.28
CA ALA A 298 -31.18 -1.23 -8.37
C ALA A 298 -30.79 -1.61 -6.92
N ILE A 299 -29.65 -2.29 -6.75
CA ILE A 299 -29.17 -2.73 -5.43
C ILE A 299 -27.87 -2.02 -5.01
N HIS A 300 -27.35 -1.14 -5.85
CA HIS A 300 -26.21 -0.30 -5.52
C HIS A 300 -26.62 0.78 -4.53
N VAL A 301 -25.86 0.91 -3.45
CA VAL A 301 -26.06 1.89 -2.38
C VAL A 301 -24.73 2.58 -2.07
N TRP A 302 -24.78 3.88 -1.84
CA TRP A 302 -23.65 4.66 -1.36
C TRP A 302 -23.77 4.92 0.14
N ASP A 303 -22.80 4.46 0.94
CA ASP A 303 -22.71 4.83 2.36
C ASP A 303 -22.09 6.23 2.49
N THR A 304 -22.92 7.23 2.76
CA THR A 304 -22.50 8.64 2.86
C THR A 304 -21.61 8.91 4.07
N ILE A 305 -21.59 8.03 5.07
CA ILE A 305 -20.74 8.14 6.27
C ILE A 305 -19.40 7.47 5.99
N ALA A 306 -19.43 6.21 5.54
CA ALA A 306 -18.21 5.44 5.26
C ALA A 306 -17.53 5.84 3.93
N ARG A 307 -18.22 6.59 3.06
CA ARG A 307 -17.74 7.05 1.75
C ARG A 307 -17.30 5.90 0.85
N VAL A 308 -18.07 4.82 0.85
CA VAL A 308 -17.83 3.64 0.00
C VAL A 308 -19.16 3.09 -0.51
N PRO A 309 -19.17 2.44 -1.70
CA PRO A 309 -20.34 1.76 -2.23
C PRO A 309 -20.53 0.39 -1.60
N TYR A 310 -21.75 -0.11 -1.72
CA TYR A 310 -22.06 -1.51 -1.46
C TYR A 310 -23.28 -1.97 -2.26
N LEU A 311 -23.40 -3.28 -2.45
CA LEU A 311 -24.62 -3.89 -2.95
C LEU A 311 -25.45 -4.39 -1.78
N SER A 312 -26.77 -4.15 -1.82
CA SER A 312 -27.72 -4.54 -0.78
C SER A 312 -28.88 -5.34 -1.37
N SER A 313 -29.09 -6.55 -0.89
CA SER A 313 -30.20 -7.39 -1.36
C SER A 313 -30.74 -8.29 -0.25
N VAL A 314 -32.06 -8.28 -0.08
CA VAL A 314 -32.75 -9.24 0.80
C VAL A 314 -32.72 -10.67 0.21
N THR A 315 -32.64 -10.78 -1.10
CA THR A 315 -32.48 -12.06 -1.81
C THR A 315 -30.99 -12.34 -1.94
N PRO A 316 -30.47 -13.51 -1.48
CA PRO A 316 -29.07 -13.86 -1.65
C PRO A 316 -28.61 -13.80 -3.11
N LEU A 317 -27.48 -13.17 -3.37
CA LEU A 317 -26.89 -12.94 -4.68
C LEU A 317 -25.82 -13.98 -4.97
N GLY A 318 -25.77 -14.45 -6.20
CA GLY A 318 -24.73 -15.32 -6.75
C GLY A 318 -24.54 -16.63 -5.99
N ALA A 319 -23.50 -17.39 -6.35
CA ALA A 319 -23.21 -18.70 -5.76
C ALA A 319 -22.79 -18.60 -4.27
N ALA A 320 -22.15 -17.50 -3.87
CA ALA A 320 -21.76 -17.26 -2.49
C ALA A 320 -22.93 -16.82 -1.59
N GLY A 321 -24.10 -16.52 -2.17
CA GLY A 321 -25.31 -16.17 -1.41
C GLY A 321 -25.21 -14.84 -0.67
N CYS A 322 -24.59 -13.84 -1.26
CA CYS A 322 -24.34 -12.54 -0.64
C CYS A 322 -25.61 -11.73 -0.47
N ASN A 323 -25.82 -11.13 0.70
CA ASN A 323 -26.88 -10.13 0.93
C ASN A 323 -26.30 -8.70 0.97
N PHE A 324 -25.06 -8.55 1.38
CA PHE A 324 -24.31 -7.31 1.39
C PHE A 324 -22.93 -7.56 0.77
N ILE A 325 -22.56 -6.79 -0.26
CA ILE A 325 -21.21 -6.83 -0.84
C ILE A 325 -20.61 -5.42 -0.72
N SER A 326 -19.58 -5.30 0.11
CA SER A 326 -18.77 -4.08 0.20
C SER A 326 -17.67 -4.13 -0.85
N TYR A 327 -17.41 -3.04 -1.58
CA TYR A 327 -16.39 -2.96 -2.63
C TYR A 327 -15.94 -1.51 -2.85
N GLU A 328 -15.02 -1.28 -3.79
CA GLU A 328 -14.58 0.05 -4.24
C GLU A 328 -15.15 0.37 -5.62
N ASP A 329 -15.40 1.66 -5.86
CA ASP A 329 -15.73 2.21 -7.17
C ASP A 329 -14.96 3.51 -7.45
N ALA A 330 -15.18 4.12 -8.61
CA ALA A 330 -14.52 5.36 -8.98
C ALA A 330 -14.77 6.50 -7.97
N GLN A 331 -15.95 6.53 -7.36
CA GLN A 331 -16.30 7.57 -6.38
C GLN A 331 -15.53 7.36 -5.07
N SER A 332 -15.47 6.15 -4.53
CA SER A 332 -14.75 5.87 -3.29
C SER A 332 -13.23 6.06 -3.45
N ILE A 333 -12.68 5.71 -4.63
CA ILE A 333 -11.27 5.96 -4.96
C ILE A 333 -10.99 7.48 -5.02
N ALA A 334 -11.89 8.27 -5.60
CA ALA A 334 -11.76 9.73 -5.62
C ALA A 334 -11.78 10.33 -4.20
N GLU A 335 -12.63 9.83 -3.31
CA GLU A 335 -12.68 10.24 -1.89
C GLU A 335 -11.37 9.87 -1.16
N LYS A 336 -10.81 8.68 -1.39
CA LYS A 336 -9.49 8.29 -0.86
C LYS A 336 -8.38 9.22 -1.37
N GLY A 337 -8.35 9.51 -2.67
CA GLY A 337 -7.41 10.47 -3.25
C GLY A 337 -7.54 11.87 -2.64
N ALA A 338 -8.76 12.31 -2.34
CA ALA A 338 -9.00 13.58 -1.65
C ALA A 338 -8.42 13.58 -0.22
N LEU A 339 -8.60 12.49 0.54
CA LEU A 339 -7.97 12.33 1.87
C LEU A 339 -6.44 12.41 1.76
N VAL A 340 -5.85 11.65 0.82
CA VAL A 340 -4.40 11.60 0.60
C VAL A 340 -3.84 12.99 0.30
N ARG A 341 -4.50 13.75 -0.58
CA ARG A 341 -4.11 15.15 -0.87
C ARG A 341 -4.26 16.06 0.34
N ALA A 342 -5.39 15.98 1.03
CA ALA A 342 -5.69 16.86 2.17
C ALA A 342 -4.72 16.67 3.34
N GLN A 343 -4.21 15.45 3.54
CA GLN A 343 -3.27 15.13 4.62
C GLN A 343 -1.81 15.12 4.17
N GLY A 344 -1.51 15.40 2.89
CA GLY A 344 -0.16 15.38 2.36
C GLY A 344 0.47 13.98 2.36
N LEU A 345 -0.34 12.93 2.24
CA LEU A 345 0.16 11.55 2.18
C LEU A 345 0.83 11.27 0.84
N GLY A 346 1.71 10.27 0.83
CA GLY A 346 2.58 9.97 -0.28
C GLY A 346 1.91 9.22 -1.44
N GLY A 347 0.89 8.37 -1.21
CA GLY A 347 0.28 7.61 -2.29
C GLY A 347 -0.66 6.49 -1.88
N THR A 348 -0.75 5.49 -2.75
CA THR A 348 -1.60 4.30 -2.52
C THR A 348 -0.94 3.02 -3.01
N ILE A 349 -1.31 1.91 -2.37
CA ILE A 349 -1.11 0.55 -2.89
C ILE A 349 -2.44 -0.02 -3.39
N ILE A 350 -2.39 -0.93 -4.35
CA ILE A 350 -3.57 -1.62 -4.91
C ILE A 350 -3.41 -3.13 -4.73
N TRP A 351 -4.33 -3.77 -4.04
CA TRP A 351 -4.45 -5.21 -3.98
C TRP A 351 -5.70 -5.67 -4.75
N THR A 352 -5.58 -6.37 -5.88
CA THR A 352 -4.50 -6.45 -6.86
C THR A 352 -4.98 -5.83 -8.16
N ILE A 353 -4.11 -5.34 -9.01
CA ILE A 353 -4.55 -4.72 -10.28
C ILE A 353 -5.30 -5.70 -11.16
N SER A 354 -4.96 -6.98 -11.09
CA SER A 354 -5.58 -8.06 -11.87
C SER A 354 -7.07 -8.22 -11.58
N GLN A 355 -7.50 -7.97 -10.36
CA GLN A 355 -8.89 -8.14 -9.93
C GLN A 355 -9.82 -7.04 -10.41
N GLY A 356 -9.28 -5.94 -10.97
CA GLY A 356 -10.03 -4.83 -11.53
C GLY A 356 -10.21 -4.84 -13.05
N HIS A 357 -9.58 -5.81 -13.76
CA HIS A 357 -9.54 -5.85 -15.21
C HIS A 357 -10.78 -6.51 -15.80
N LEU A 358 -11.54 -5.79 -16.61
CA LEU A 358 -12.77 -6.23 -17.30
C LEU A 358 -12.44 -6.67 -18.75
N ALA A 359 -11.82 -7.83 -18.91
CA ALA A 359 -11.28 -8.32 -20.20
C ALA A 359 -12.29 -8.30 -21.38
N ASP A 360 -13.59 -8.55 -21.08
CA ASP A 360 -14.67 -8.60 -22.08
C ASP A 360 -15.16 -7.21 -22.51
N ARG A 361 -14.63 -6.11 -21.93
CA ARG A 361 -15.01 -4.75 -22.31
C ARG A 361 -14.16 -4.23 -23.48
N PRO A 362 -14.66 -3.24 -24.24
CA PRO A 362 -13.85 -2.58 -25.25
C PRO A 362 -12.56 -2.00 -24.67
N VAL A 363 -11.49 -1.98 -25.47
CA VAL A 363 -10.23 -1.30 -25.10
C VAL A 363 -10.52 0.15 -24.66
N GLY A 364 -9.92 0.60 -23.58
CA GLY A 364 -10.18 1.90 -22.94
C GLY A 364 -11.39 1.92 -22.00
N GLN A 365 -12.02 0.77 -21.74
CA GLN A 365 -13.10 0.59 -20.76
C GLN A 365 -12.84 -0.64 -19.87
N ARG A 366 -11.64 -1.22 -19.96
CA ARG A 366 -11.30 -2.47 -19.27
C ARG A 366 -10.84 -2.24 -17.83
N ASP A 367 -10.31 -1.07 -17.53
CA ASP A 367 -9.61 -0.81 -16.28
C ASP A 367 -10.21 0.38 -15.50
N PRO A 368 -11.55 0.38 -15.23
CA PRO A 368 -12.22 1.57 -14.67
C PRO A 368 -11.71 1.97 -13.28
N LEU A 369 -11.23 1.02 -12.48
CA LEU A 369 -10.64 1.33 -11.18
C LEU A 369 -9.23 1.90 -11.32
N LEU A 370 -8.41 1.41 -12.26
CA LEU A 370 -7.10 2.00 -12.56
C LEU A 370 -7.24 3.42 -13.12
N ASP A 371 -8.20 3.65 -14.01
CA ASP A 371 -8.53 5.00 -14.49
C ASP A 371 -8.88 5.95 -13.33
N ALA A 372 -9.69 5.47 -12.39
CA ALA A 372 -10.06 6.23 -11.20
C ALA A 372 -8.85 6.50 -10.28
N VAL A 373 -7.97 5.53 -10.10
CA VAL A 373 -6.73 5.69 -9.32
C VAL A 373 -5.81 6.70 -10.00
N HIS A 374 -5.62 6.61 -11.32
CA HIS A 374 -4.83 7.59 -12.08
C HIS A 374 -5.35 9.01 -11.84
N ALA A 375 -6.66 9.22 -12.02
CA ALA A 375 -7.28 10.53 -11.82
C ALA A 375 -7.17 11.03 -10.38
N ALA A 376 -7.29 10.13 -9.39
CA ALA A 376 -7.33 10.49 -7.98
C ALA A 376 -5.94 10.77 -7.38
N PHE A 377 -4.87 10.11 -7.87
CA PHE A 377 -3.56 10.14 -7.23
C PHE A 377 -2.45 10.73 -8.11
N LEU A 378 -2.57 10.67 -9.44
CA LEU A 378 -1.50 11.08 -10.36
C LEU A 378 -1.82 12.35 -11.18
N GLN A 379 -3.04 12.91 -11.04
CA GLN A 379 -3.46 14.14 -11.73
C GLN A 379 -3.64 15.34 -10.79
#